data_d1f7188265877c9c56783a314009cb76
#
_entry.id   d1f7188265877c9c56783a314009cb76
#
_cell.length_a   1.000
_cell.length_b   1.000
_cell.length_c   1.000
_cell.angle_alpha   90.00
_cell.angle_beta   90.00
_cell.angle_gamma   90.00
#
_symmetry.space_group_name_H-M   'P 1'
#
loop_
_entity.id
_entity.type
_entity.pdbx_description
1 polymer ?
#
loop_
_entity_poly.entity_id
_entity_poly.type
_entity_poly.pdbx_seq_one_letter_code
_entity_poly.pdbx_strand_id
1 'polypeptide(L)'
;MKLSELREFDAAEALKDDETIKHYLSLAFEGGDSREIQRALGTVARARGMSTLARESGIAREALYRALSDTGNPEFATIMKVVGALGLHLTLAPNSESPNAVTA
;
A
#
# COMPACT_ATOMS: atom_id res chain seq x y z
N MET A 1 19.19 7.11 1.48
CA MET A 1 18.23 7.84 0.65
C MET A 1 16.82 7.54 1.09
N LYS A 2 15.99 8.57 1.20
CA LYS A 2 14.60 8.37 1.60
C LYS A 2 13.76 8.01 0.39
N LEU A 3 12.83 7.08 0.58
CA LEU A 3 11.97 6.67 -0.51
C LEU A 3 11.16 7.83 -1.07
N SER A 4 10.79 8.77 -0.21
CA SER A 4 10.00 9.92 -0.65
C SER A 4 10.75 10.83 -1.62
N GLU A 5 12.05 10.68 -1.70
CA GLU A 5 12.87 11.48 -2.60
C GLU A 5 13.13 10.80 -3.94
N LEU A 6 12.66 9.56 -4.10
CA LEU A 6 12.89 8.83 -5.33
C LEU A 6 11.87 9.21 -6.38
N ARG A 7 12.30 9.22 -7.62
CA ARG A 7 11.37 9.35 -8.72
C ARG A 7 10.59 8.04 -8.85
N GLU A 8 9.49 8.10 -9.60
CA GLU A 8 8.58 6.97 -9.68
C GLU A 8 9.29 5.68 -10.14
N PHE A 9 10.10 5.77 -11.18
CA PHE A 9 10.76 4.56 -11.65
C PHE A 9 11.82 4.07 -10.67
N ASP A 10 12.43 4.98 -9.92
CA ASP A 10 13.38 4.60 -8.88
C ASP A 10 12.67 3.90 -7.74
N ALA A 11 11.49 4.36 -7.40
CA ALA A 11 10.69 3.73 -6.36
C ALA A 11 10.30 2.32 -6.77
N ALA A 12 9.92 2.15 -8.04
CA ALA A 12 9.55 0.82 -8.54
C ALA A 12 10.72 -0.16 -8.44
N GLU A 13 11.93 0.32 -8.71
CA GLU A 13 13.09 -0.55 -8.60
C GLU A 13 13.37 -0.89 -7.14
N ALA A 14 13.27 0.10 -6.27
CA ALA A 14 13.51 -0.11 -4.84
C ALA A 14 12.45 -1.02 -4.21
N LEU A 15 11.23 -1.01 -4.74
CA LEU A 15 10.12 -1.74 -4.16
C LEU A 15 10.02 -3.20 -4.61
N LYS A 16 11.11 -3.77 -5.08
CA LYS A 16 11.14 -5.19 -5.40
C LYS A 16 11.45 -6.06 -4.18
N ASP A 17 11.94 -5.44 -3.15
CA ASP A 17 12.37 -6.12 -1.93
C ASP A 17 11.26 -6.05 -0.89
N ASP A 18 10.98 -7.18 -0.24
CA ASP A 18 9.87 -7.26 0.71
C ASP A 18 10.02 -6.31 1.89
N GLU A 19 11.24 -6.16 2.40
CA GLU A 19 11.46 -5.25 3.51
C GLU A 19 11.21 -3.80 3.12
N THR A 20 11.60 -3.44 1.93
CA THR A 20 11.39 -2.10 1.43
C THR A 20 9.90 -1.83 1.22
N ILE A 21 9.17 -2.81 0.69
CA ILE A 21 7.74 -2.69 0.51
C ILE A 21 7.05 -2.47 1.85
N LYS A 22 7.41 -3.28 2.84
CA LYS A 22 6.81 -3.16 4.17
C LYS A 22 7.06 -1.78 4.75
N HIS A 23 8.29 -1.29 4.65
CA HIS A 23 8.64 0.01 5.19
C HIS A 23 7.88 1.13 4.47
N TYR A 24 7.84 1.06 3.16
CA TYR A 24 7.16 2.06 2.34
C TYR A 24 5.68 2.15 2.70
N LEU A 25 5.02 0.99 2.77
CA LEU A 25 3.60 0.97 3.10
C LEU A 25 3.34 1.36 4.55
N SER A 26 4.22 0.98 5.46
CA SER A 26 4.07 1.36 6.86
C SER A 26 4.06 2.87 7.02
N LEU A 27 4.92 3.56 6.29
CA LEU A 27 4.95 5.02 6.36
C LEU A 27 3.66 5.63 5.85
N ALA A 28 3.12 5.08 4.76
CA ALA A 28 1.87 5.58 4.22
C ALA A 28 0.72 5.37 5.19
N PHE A 29 0.63 4.17 5.77
CA PHE A 29 -0.44 3.86 6.71
C PHE A 29 -0.33 4.68 8.00
N GLU A 30 0.90 4.92 8.46
CA GLU A 30 1.09 5.74 9.65
C GLU A 30 0.61 7.16 9.45
N GLY A 31 0.73 7.67 8.23
CA GLY A 31 0.26 9.01 7.93
C GLY A 31 -1.24 9.15 8.01
N GLY A 32 -1.96 8.07 7.81
CA GLY A 32 -3.41 8.05 8.00
C GLY A 32 -4.23 8.69 6.91
N ASP A 33 -3.64 9.11 5.83
CA ASP A 33 -4.36 9.72 4.71
C ASP A 33 -4.75 8.63 3.71
N SER A 34 -6.05 8.42 3.55
CA SER A 34 -6.52 7.32 2.70
C SER A 34 -6.06 7.45 1.25
N ARG A 35 -5.96 8.67 0.73
CA ARG A 35 -5.47 8.87 -0.63
C ARG A 35 -4.01 8.51 -0.76
N GLU A 36 -3.21 8.88 0.23
CA GLU A 36 -1.79 8.54 0.19
C GLU A 36 -1.59 7.03 0.32
N ILE A 37 -2.39 6.39 1.15
CA ILE A 37 -2.33 4.94 1.28
C ILE A 37 -2.68 4.28 -0.05
N GLN A 38 -3.75 4.75 -0.68
CA GLN A 38 -4.18 4.20 -1.97
C GLN A 38 -3.09 4.38 -3.02
N ARG A 39 -2.49 5.56 -3.06
CA ARG A 39 -1.42 5.85 -4.02
C ARG A 39 -0.22 4.96 -3.77
N ALA A 40 0.15 4.77 -2.51
CA ALA A 40 1.27 3.91 -2.16
C ALA A 40 1.00 2.47 -2.56
N LEU A 41 -0.21 1.98 -2.34
CA LEU A 41 -0.56 0.63 -2.75
C LEU A 41 -0.49 0.48 -4.27
N GLY A 42 -0.92 1.51 -5.00
CA GLY A 42 -0.82 1.49 -6.45
C GLY A 42 0.62 1.43 -6.92
N THR A 43 1.50 2.19 -6.28
CA THR A 43 2.91 2.20 -6.64
C THR A 43 3.53 0.82 -6.41
N VAL A 44 3.24 0.22 -5.26
CA VAL A 44 3.76 -1.11 -4.95
C VAL A 44 3.20 -2.15 -5.91
N ALA A 45 1.91 -2.05 -6.22
CA ALA A 45 1.27 -2.99 -7.12
C ALA A 45 1.91 -2.96 -8.50
N ARG A 46 2.18 -1.77 -9.00
CA ARG A 46 2.83 -1.63 -10.30
C ARG A 46 4.27 -2.16 -10.27
N ALA A 47 4.96 -1.95 -9.16
CA ALA A 47 6.32 -2.46 -9.01
C ALA A 47 6.34 -3.98 -8.96
N ARG A 48 5.38 -4.57 -8.26
CA ARG A 48 5.27 -6.03 -8.18
C ARG A 48 4.81 -6.64 -9.51
N GLY A 49 4.05 -5.89 -10.27
CA GLY A 49 3.45 -6.36 -11.51
C GLY A 49 1.98 -6.66 -11.30
N MET A 50 1.14 -5.94 -12.04
CA MET A 50 -0.31 -6.03 -11.85
C MET A 50 -0.83 -7.43 -12.14
N SER A 51 -0.30 -8.10 -13.14
CA SER A 51 -0.76 -9.46 -13.47
C SER A 51 -0.43 -10.44 -12.35
N THR A 52 0.78 -10.32 -11.79
CA THR A 52 1.18 -11.18 -10.69
C THR A 52 0.30 -10.93 -9.46
N LEU A 53 0.09 -9.66 -9.16
CA LEU A 53 -0.71 -9.30 -7.99
C LEU A 53 -2.16 -9.71 -8.16
N ALA A 54 -2.70 -9.57 -9.38
CA ALA A 54 -4.07 -10.01 -9.66
C ALA A 54 -4.22 -11.49 -9.38
N ARG A 55 -3.26 -12.28 -9.86
CA ARG A 55 -3.30 -13.71 -9.65
C ARG A 55 -3.21 -14.06 -8.17
N GLU A 56 -2.31 -13.41 -7.46
CA GLU A 56 -2.08 -13.71 -6.07
C GLU A 56 -3.20 -13.24 -5.15
N SER A 57 -3.85 -12.14 -5.53
CA SER A 57 -4.91 -11.59 -4.69
C SER A 57 -6.28 -12.15 -5.02
N GLY A 58 -6.42 -12.80 -6.18
CA GLY A 58 -7.71 -13.27 -6.62
C GLY A 58 -8.61 -12.18 -7.17
N ILE A 59 -8.06 -11.00 -7.43
CA ILE A 59 -8.81 -9.88 -7.98
C ILE A 59 -8.51 -9.78 -9.47
N ALA A 60 -9.55 -9.62 -10.30
CA ALA A 60 -9.35 -9.46 -11.73
C ALA A 60 -8.45 -8.26 -11.99
N ARG A 61 -7.55 -8.40 -12.97
CA ARG A 61 -6.57 -7.37 -13.25
C ARG A 61 -7.20 -6.01 -13.51
N GLU A 62 -8.28 -5.99 -14.27
CA GLU A 62 -8.97 -4.73 -14.57
C GLU A 62 -9.57 -4.09 -13.34
N ALA A 63 -10.15 -4.92 -12.46
CA ALA A 63 -10.70 -4.42 -11.22
C ALA A 63 -9.61 -3.87 -10.32
N LEU A 64 -8.45 -4.52 -10.33
CA LEU A 64 -7.33 -4.08 -9.53
C LEU A 64 -6.80 -2.73 -10.00
N TYR A 65 -6.66 -2.55 -11.32
CA TYR A 65 -6.27 -1.27 -11.89
C TYR A 65 -7.23 -0.16 -11.49
N ARG A 66 -8.54 -0.46 -11.57
CA ARG A 66 -9.55 0.53 -11.24
C ARG A 66 -9.53 0.88 -9.76
N ALA A 67 -9.40 -0.14 -8.91
CA ALA A 67 -9.41 0.07 -7.47
C ALA A 67 -8.24 0.92 -6.98
N LEU A 68 -7.08 0.73 -7.60
CA LEU A 68 -5.85 1.38 -7.15
C LEU A 68 -5.49 2.62 -7.97
N SER A 69 -6.40 3.07 -8.84
CA SER A 69 -6.18 4.30 -9.59
C SER A 69 -6.42 5.51 -8.68
N ASP A 70 -5.96 6.67 -9.13
CA ASP A 70 -6.11 7.89 -8.36
C ASP A 70 -7.57 8.24 -8.09
N THR A 71 -8.47 7.83 -8.98
CA THR A 71 -9.88 8.14 -8.83
C THR A 71 -10.67 6.96 -8.28
N GLY A 72 -10.00 5.87 -8.01
CA GLY A 72 -10.68 4.70 -7.48
C GLY A 72 -11.06 4.87 -6.02
N ASN A 73 -11.96 4.02 -5.58
CA ASN A 73 -12.38 4.01 -4.19
C ASN A 73 -12.52 2.55 -3.76
N PRO A 74 -11.39 1.89 -3.50
CA PRO A 74 -11.43 0.46 -3.21
C PRO A 74 -12.14 0.16 -1.91
N GLU A 75 -12.90 -0.93 -1.92
CA GLU A 75 -13.50 -1.42 -0.70
C GLU A 75 -12.40 -1.92 0.23
N PHE A 76 -12.72 -1.91 1.51
CA PHE A 76 -11.77 -2.40 2.50
C PHE A 76 -11.36 -3.84 2.23
N ALA A 77 -12.30 -4.68 1.79
CA ALA A 77 -11.98 -6.06 1.47
C ALA A 77 -10.93 -6.15 0.37
N THR A 78 -11.02 -5.26 -0.62
CA THR A 78 -10.03 -5.21 -1.68
C THR A 78 -8.65 -4.86 -1.12
N ILE A 79 -8.60 -3.86 -0.24
CA ILE A 79 -7.35 -3.47 0.40
C ILE A 79 -6.75 -4.65 1.17
N MET A 80 -7.59 -5.37 1.92
CA MET A 80 -7.12 -6.53 2.67
C MET A 80 -6.51 -7.59 1.76
N LYS A 81 -7.15 -7.85 0.62
CA LYS A 81 -6.65 -8.84 -0.32
C LYS A 81 -5.32 -8.42 -0.94
N VAL A 82 -5.19 -7.14 -1.27
CA VAL A 82 -3.96 -6.64 -1.85
C VAL A 82 -2.82 -6.72 -0.84
N VAL A 83 -3.07 -6.27 0.38
CA VAL A 83 -2.05 -6.32 1.43
C VAL A 83 -1.64 -7.77 1.70
N GLY A 84 -2.62 -8.68 1.75
CA GLY A 84 -2.33 -10.10 1.96
C GLY A 84 -1.51 -10.69 0.84
N ALA A 85 -1.78 -10.31 -0.40
CA ALA A 85 -1.03 -10.82 -1.55
C ALA A 85 0.42 -10.32 -1.53
N LEU A 86 0.67 -9.21 -0.84
CA LEU A 86 2.03 -8.71 -0.69
C LEU A 86 2.77 -9.38 0.49
N GLY A 87 2.13 -10.35 1.13
CA GLY A 87 2.75 -11.06 2.24
C GLY A 87 2.65 -10.32 3.55
N LEU A 88 1.74 -9.36 3.63
CA LEU A 88 1.60 -8.52 4.82
C LEU A 88 0.20 -8.67 5.40
N HIS A 89 0.00 -8.18 6.61
CA HIS A 89 -1.32 -8.10 7.19
C HIS A 89 -1.45 -6.79 7.95
N LEU A 90 -2.67 -6.31 8.05
CA LEU A 90 -2.93 -5.07 8.75
C LEU A 90 -3.11 -5.36 10.24
N THR A 91 -2.63 -4.45 11.05
CA THR A 91 -2.76 -4.55 12.47
C THR A 91 -2.95 -3.13 13.01
N LEU A 92 -3.25 -3.03 14.29
CA LEU A 92 -3.47 -1.74 14.93
C LEU A 92 -2.44 -1.51 16.00
N ALA A 93 -2.03 -0.25 16.11
CA ALA A 93 -1.11 0.16 17.15
C ALA A 93 -1.59 1.49 17.67
N PRO A 94 -1.33 1.80 18.95
CA PRO A 94 -1.72 3.11 19.47
C PRO A 94 -0.91 4.21 18.79
N ASN A 95 -1.48 5.40 18.75
CA ASN A 95 -0.74 6.55 18.24
C ASN A 95 0.40 6.83 19.18
N SER A 96 1.60 6.72 18.68
CA SER A 96 2.78 6.86 19.54
C SER A 96 3.07 8.31 19.89
N GLU A 97 2.51 9.25 19.14
CA GLU A 97 2.86 10.65 19.33
C GLU A 97 2.03 11.36 20.34
N SER A 98 0.92 10.78 20.74
CA SER A 98 0.04 11.42 21.68
C SER A 98 -0.60 10.37 22.56
N PRO A 99 -0.17 10.30 23.83
CA PRO A 99 -0.80 9.35 24.75
C PRO A 99 -2.28 9.63 24.94
N ASN A 100 -2.72 10.84 24.63
CA ASN A 100 -4.12 11.21 24.79
C ASN A 100 -4.97 10.93 23.59
N ALA A 101 -4.36 10.49 22.52
CA ALA A 101 -5.10 10.25 21.29
C ALA A 101 -6.15 9.19 21.43
N VAL A 102 -6.02 8.32 22.40
CA VAL A 102 -6.94 7.22 22.59
C VAL A 102 -8.10 7.55 23.50
N THR A 103 -8.17 8.75 23.97
CA THR A 103 -9.21 9.11 24.92
C THR A 103 -10.49 9.57 24.27
N ALA A 104 -10.57 9.50 22.99
CA ALA A 104 -11.78 9.93 22.31
C ALA A 104 -12.98 9.08 22.70
#